data_e49a61a90471bed502f74bda1fdb2b59
#
_entry.id   e49a61a90471bed502f74bda1fdb2b59
#
_cell.length_a   1.000
_cell.length_b   1.000
_cell.length_c   1.000
_cell.angle_alpha   90.00
_cell.angle_beta   90.00
_cell.angle_gamma   90.00
#
_symmetry.space_group_name_H-M   'P 1'
#
loop_
_entity.id
_entity.type
_entity.pdbx_description
1 polymer ?
#
loop_
_entity_poly.entity_id
_entity_poly.type
_entity_poly.pdbx_seq_one_letter_code
_entity_poly.pdbx_strand_id
1 'polypeptide(L)'
;RVNTDIFKDPIQLMSNIKGVCLHVAKKIEAAGGDPDREVRKIIETKSGDDYYVDPDGRYWRAYLMIEDVISYNTPDSEELFYKSAVAFGKFFNQLADYPAETLYETIPNFHNSVSRMNDFKAAVKEDKLGRAAELQPEIEFALSKAPLCSYIIDRLADGRFKLCVTHNDTKLN
;
A
#
# COMPACT_ATOMS: atom_id res chain seq x y z
N ARG A 1 -6.05 15.20 6.31
CA ARG A 1 -5.16 15.01 7.45
C ARG A 1 -4.50 13.63 7.39
N VAL A 2 -3.22 13.53 7.74
CA VAL A 2 -2.52 12.25 7.92
C VAL A 2 -2.97 11.61 9.23
N ASN A 3 -3.23 10.31 9.21
CA ASN A 3 -3.55 9.55 10.43
C ASN A 3 -2.24 9.11 11.11
N THR A 4 -1.81 9.84 12.14
CA THR A 4 -0.57 9.56 12.89
C THR A 4 -0.71 8.41 13.89
N ASP A 5 -1.92 7.91 14.12
CA ASP A 5 -2.12 6.68 14.91
C ASP A 5 -1.66 5.45 14.13
N ILE A 6 -1.79 5.48 12.81
CA ILE A 6 -1.37 4.42 11.90
C ILE A 6 0.05 4.70 11.37
N PHE A 7 0.26 5.87 10.76
CA PHE A 7 1.55 6.27 10.19
C PHE A 7 2.35 7.03 11.24
N LYS A 8 3.19 6.32 11.98
CA LYS A 8 3.95 6.89 13.11
C LYS A 8 4.98 7.91 12.69
N ASP A 9 5.47 7.83 11.45
CA ASP A 9 6.38 8.81 10.85
C ASP A 9 5.75 9.41 9.57
N PRO A 10 5.03 10.54 9.68
CA PRO A 10 4.44 11.22 8.54
C PRO A 10 5.46 11.75 7.53
N ILE A 11 6.69 12.04 7.97
CA ILE A 11 7.76 12.56 7.11
C ILE A 11 8.23 11.46 6.17
N GLN A 12 8.51 10.26 6.69
CA GLN A 12 8.85 9.09 5.88
C GLN A 12 7.72 8.72 4.92
N LEU A 13 6.47 8.79 5.39
CA LEU A 13 5.30 8.56 4.53
C LEU A 13 5.28 9.54 3.35
N MET A 14 5.48 10.82 3.60
CA MET A 14 5.46 11.84 2.55
C MET A 14 6.64 11.70 1.60
N SER A 15 7.82 11.32 2.08
CA SER A 15 8.99 11.00 1.27
C SER A 15 8.70 9.85 0.29
N ASN A 16 8.10 8.76 0.76
CA ASN A 16 7.68 7.65 -0.09
C ASN A 16 6.69 8.09 -1.17
N ILE A 17 5.64 8.83 -0.78
CA ILE A 17 4.62 9.30 -1.71
C ILE A 17 5.22 10.21 -2.77
N LYS A 18 6.04 11.19 -2.38
CA LYS A 18 6.70 12.11 -3.31
C LYS A 18 7.61 11.35 -4.29
N GLY A 19 8.45 10.46 -3.78
CA GLY A 19 9.36 9.68 -4.60
C GLY A 19 8.63 8.85 -5.66
N VAL A 20 7.62 8.10 -5.27
CA VAL A 20 6.80 7.28 -6.16
C VAL A 20 6.04 8.16 -7.18
N CYS A 21 5.37 9.23 -6.72
CA CYS A 21 4.60 10.09 -7.62
C CYS A 21 5.47 10.78 -8.67
N LEU A 22 6.65 11.29 -8.29
CA LEU A 22 7.58 11.92 -9.22
C LEU A 22 8.15 10.92 -10.24
N HIS A 23 8.44 9.69 -9.82
CA HIS A 23 8.92 8.65 -10.73
C HIS A 23 7.85 8.28 -11.76
N VAL A 24 6.61 8.05 -11.31
CA VAL A 24 5.49 7.72 -12.19
C VAL A 24 5.17 8.89 -13.13
N ALA A 25 5.19 10.13 -12.64
CA ALA A 25 4.98 11.31 -13.47
C ALA A 25 5.96 11.39 -14.66
N LYS A 26 7.26 11.16 -14.41
CA LYS A 26 8.28 11.11 -15.47
C LYS A 26 8.00 10.03 -16.52
N LYS A 27 7.51 8.85 -16.09
CA LYS A 27 7.15 7.76 -17.00
C LYS A 27 5.94 8.11 -17.86
N ILE A 28 4.95 8.75 -17.27
CA ILE A 28 3.74 9.22 -17.97
C ILE A 28 4.13 10.28 -19.02
N GLU A 29 4.91 11.29 -18.65
CA GLU A 29 5.41 12.32 -19.57
C GLU A 29 6.20 11.70 -20.72
N ALA A 30 7.12 10.79 -20.45
CA ALA A 30 7.91 10.09 -21.46
C ALA A 30 7.05 9.26 -22.42
N ALA A 31 5.88 8.80 -21.98
CA ALA A 31 4.90 8.10 -22.81
C ALA A 31 3.92 9.02 -23.53
N GLY A 32 4.03 10.35 -23.37
CA GLY A 32 3.13 11.34 -23.96
C GLY A 32 1.78 11.48 -23.25
N GLY A 33 1.67 11.00 -22.00
CA GLY A 33 0.50 11.15 -21.14
C GLY A 33 0.49 12.46 -20.36
N ASP A 34 -0.54 12.65 -19.53
CA ASP A 34 -0.74 13.84 -18.71
C ASP A 34 -0.58 13.49 -17.21
N PRO A 35 0.56 13.85 -16.57
CA PRO A 35 0.80 13.55 -15.17
C PRO A 35 -0.22 14.20 -14.22
N ASP A 36 -0.80 15.35 -14.58
CA ASP A 36 -1.79 16.01 -13.71
C ASP A 36 -3.13 15.24 -13.65
N ARG A 37 -3.34 14.30 -14.57
CA ARG A 37 -4.52 13.42 -14.61
C ARG A 37 -4.24 11.96 -14.23
N GLU A 38 -3.01 11.47 -14.43
CA GLU A 38 -2.70 10.04 -14.35
C GLU A 38 -1.96 9.64 -13.08
N VAL A 39 -1.40 10.61 -12.34
CA VAL A 39 -0.76 10.38 -11.04
C VAL A 39 -1.10 11.50 -10.05
N ARG A 40 -1.07 11.18 -8.76
CA ARG A 40 -1.30 12.19 -7.71
C ARG A 40 -0.16 13.20 -7.68
N LYS A 41 -0.49 14.47 -7.82
CA LYS A 41 0.44 15.59 -7.69
C LYS A 41 0.30 16.23 -6.32
N ILE A 42 1.37 16.22 -5.54
CA ILE A 42 1.41 16.89 -4.23
C ILE A 42 1.43 18.40 -4.48
N ILE A 43 0.63 19.13 -3.71
CA ILE A 43 0.67 20.59 -3.64
C ILE A 43 1.56 20.98 -2.48
N GLU A 44 2.69 21.57 -2.80
CA GLU A 44 3.65 22.06 -1.79
C GLU A 44 3.09 23.25 -1.02
N THR A 45 3.54 23.43 0.20
CA THR A 45 3.29 24.63 1.01
C THR A 45 3.99 25.84 0.40
N LYS A 46 3.72 27.03 0.92
CA LYS A 46 4.42 28.27 0.51
C LYS A 46 5.92 28.24 0.83
N SER A 47 6.34 27.39 1.78
CA SER A 47 7.75 27.14 2.13
C SER A 47 8.41 26.03 1.30
N GLY A 48 7.66 25.35 0.42
CA GLY A 48 8.17 24.25 -0.43
C GLY A 48 8.11 22.88 0.23
N ASP A 49 7.39 22.74 1.34
CA ASP A 49 7.25 21.46 2.04
C ASP A 49 6.09 20.64 1.45
N ASP A 50 6.20 19.32 1.48
CA ASP A 50 5.19 18.40 0.96
C ASP A 50 4.01 18.17 1.93
N TYR A 51 4.09 18.71 3.11
CA TYR A 51 3.07 18.64 4.16
C TYR A 51 3.08 19.91 5.01
N TYR A 52 1.99 20.13 5.73
CA TYR A 52 1.85 21.22 6.69
C TYR A 52 1.58 20.66 8.08
N VAL A 53 2.23 21.20 9.09
CA VAL A 53 1.93 20.91 10.50
C VAL A 53 1.15 22.07 11.09
N ASP A 54 -0.05 21.80 11.57
CA ASP A 54 -0.88 22.82 12.20
C ASP A 54 -0.42 23.13 13.65
N PRO A 55 -0.94 24.19 14.29
CA PRO A 55 -0.58 24.53 15.67
C PRO A 55 -0.85 23.44 16.72
N ASP A 56 -1.75 22.50 16.40
CA ASP A 56 -2.06 21.35 17.25
C ASP A 56 -1.13 20.15 16.99
N GLY A 57 -0.13 20.30 16.13
CA GLY A 57 0.82 19.25 15.77
C GLY A 57 0.28 18.20 14.78
N ARG A 58 -0.82 18.49 14.10
CA ARG A 58 -1.42 17.57 13.13
C ARG A 58 -0.81 17.78 11.75
N TYR A 59 -0.56 16.68 11.05
CA TYR A 59 0.01 16.68 9.70
C TYR A 59 -1.09 16.72 8.64
N TRP A 60 -0.93 17.61 7.67
CA TRP A 60 -1.83 17.81 6.54
C TRP A 60 -1.07 17.72 5.23
N ARG A 61 -1.70 17.18 4.21
CA ARG A 61 -1.18 17.15 2.85
C ARG A 61 -2.28 17.52 1.89
N ALA A 62 -1.91 18.13 0.76
CA ALA A 62 -2.82 18.48 -0.31
C ALA A 62 -2.37 17.84 -1.62
N TYR A 63 -3.33 17.50 -2.46
CA TYR A 63 -3.11 16.99 -3.80
C TYR A 63 -3.90 17.80 -4.80
N LEU A 64 -3.39 17.90 -6.03
CA LEU A 64 -4.18 18.37 -7.15
C LEU A 64 -5.40 17.46 -7.31
N MET A 65 -6.59 18.07 -7.35
CA MET A 65 -7.82 17.32 -7.60
C MET A 65 -7.90 16.99 -9.08
N ILE A 66 -8.16 15.72 -9.39
CA ILE A 66 -8.46 15.29 -10.76
C ILE A 66 -9.96 15.45 -10.95
N GLU A 67 -10.35 16.37 -11.82
CA GLU A 67 -11.76 16.67 -12.14
C GLU A 67 -12.30 15.69 -13.20
N ASP A 68 -13.62 15.67 -13.36
CA ASP A 68 -14.33 14.86 -14.36
C ASP A 68 -14.00 13.36 -14.27
N VAL A 69 -14.01 12.84 -13.04
CA VAL A 69 -13.80 11.40 -12.74
C VAL A 69 -15.07 10.79 -12.16
N ILE A 70 -15.26 9.50 -12.42
CA ILE A 70 -16.34 8.70 -11.86
C ILE A 70 -15.74 7.62 -10.98
N SER A 71 -16.26 7.46 -9.75
CA SER A 71 -15.89 6.37 -8.85
C SER A 71 -16.98 5.29 -8.87
N TYR A 72 -16.56 4.04 -8.92
CA TYR A 72 -17.45 2.87 -8.87
C TYR A 72 -17.21 2.11 -7.57
N ASN A 73 -18.27 1.85 -6.80
CA ASN A 73 -18.19 1.02 -5.59
C ASN A 73 -18.12 -0.47 -5.92
N THR A 74 -18.72 -0.85 -7.04
CA THR A 74 -18.73 -2.21 -7.58
C THR A 74 -18.51 -2.13 -9.09
N PRO A 75 -17.91 -3.15 -9.74
CA PRO A 75 -17.82 -3.17 -11.19
C PRO A 75 -19.20 -3.47 -11.78
N ASP A 76 -19.71 -2.57 -12.62
CA ASP A 76 -21.00 -2.73 -13.30
C ASP A 76 -20.88 -3.65 -14.53
N SER A 77 -19.67 -3.98 -14.96
CA SER A 77 -19.40 -4.81 -16.13
C SER A 77 -18.04 -5.51 -16.06
N GLU A 78 -17.89 -6.61 -16.78
CA GLU A 78 -16.61 -7.30 -16.95
C GLU A 78 -15.57 -6.38 -17.60
N GLU A 79 -15.99 -5.51 -18.51
CA GLU A 79 -15.10 -4.55 -19.16
C GLU A 79 -14.52 -3.55 -18.16
N LEU A 80 -15.31 -3.05 -17.20
CA LEU A 80 -14.83 -2.14 -16.16
C LEU A 80 -13.83 -2.85 -15.24
N PHE A 81 -14.11 -4.11 -14.88
CA PHE A 81 -13.18 -4.93 -14.11
C PHE A 81 -11.85 -5.15 -14.84
N TYR A 82 -11.92 -5.49 -16.14
CA TYR A 82 -10.75 -5.64 -16.99
C TYR A 82 -9.93 -4.34 -17.07
N LYS A 83 -10.58 -3.20 -17.28
CA LYS A 83 -9.91 -1.88 -17.33
C LYS A 83 -9.19 -1.55 -16.01
N SER A 84 -9.79 -1.90 -14.86
CA SER A 84 -9.15 -1.75 -13.55
C SER A 84 -7.88 -2.61 -13.45
N ALA A 85 -7.94 -3.87 -13.84
CA ALA A 85 -6.77 -4.76 -13.85
C ALA A 85 -5.65 -4.24 -14.77
N VAL A 86 -6.01 -3.73 -15.95
CA VAL A 86 -5.05 -3.10 -16.88
C VAL A 86 -4.40 -1.86 -16.26
N ALA A 87 -5.18 -1.02 -15.54
CA ALA A 87 -4.65 0.17 -14.88
C ALA A 87 -3.62 -0.20 -13.80
N PHE A 88 -3.90 -1.20 -12.95
CA PHE A 88 -2.92 -1.72 -11.98
C PHE A 88 -1.70 -2.34 -12.65
N GLY A 89 -1.88 -3.10 -13.73
CA GLY A 89 -0.76 -3.65 -14.50
C GLY A 89 0.15 -2.57 -15.07
N LYS A 90 -0.41 -1.48 -15.60
CA LYS A 90 0.36 -0.31 -16.05
C LYS A 90 1.11 0.35 -14.91
N PHE A 91 0.46 0.55 -13.77
CA PHE A 91 1.08 1.13 -12.58
C PHE A 91 2.27 0.29 -12.08
N PHE A 92 2.14 -1.03 -12.00
CA PHE A 92 3.26 -1.90 -11.66
C PHE A 92 4.40 -1.82 -12.67
N ASN A 93 4.09 -1.72 -13.96
CA ASN A 93 5.10 -1.55 -15.01
C ASN A 93 5.85 -0.22 -14.88
N GLN A 94 5.16 0.86 -14.52
CA GLN A 94 5.77 2.17 -14.26
C GLN A 94 6.71 2.14 -13.06
N LEU A 95 6.49 1.25 -12.09
CA LEU A 95 7.29 1.09 -10.88
C LEU A 95 8.34 -0.03 -10.96
N ALA A 96 8.43 -0.76 -12.07
CA ALA A 96 9.29 -1.93 -12.19
C ALA A 96 10.80 -1.62 -11.99
N ASP A 97 11.23 -0.42 -12.28
CA ASP A 97 12.60 0.08 -12.11
C ASP A 97 12.75 1.09 -10.96
N TYR A 98 11.73 1.26 -10.13
CA TYR A 98 11.84 2.09 -8.93
C TYR A 98 12.72 1.37 -7.89
N PRO A 99 13.72 2.04 -7.29
CA PRO A 99 14.58 1.42 -6.28
C PRO A 99 13.80 1.17 -4.97
N ALA A 100 13.22 -0.02 -4.84
CA ALA A 100 12.32 -0.39 -3.74
C ALA A 100 12.97 -0.23 -2.35
N GLU A 101 14.29 -0.39 -2.25
CA GLU A 101 15.08 -0.23 -1.04
C GLU A 101 15.11 1.21 -0.50
N THR A 102 14.71 2.19 -1.31
CA THR A 102 14.62 3.59 -0.87
C THR A 102 13.34 3.92 -0.12
N LEU A 103 12.35 3.01 -0.17
CA LEU A 103 11.10 3.21 0.54
C LEU A 103 11.22 2.86 2.02
N TYR A 104 10.69 3.71 2.86
CA TYR A 104 10.53 3.46 4.29
C TYR A 104 9.35 2.52 4.55
N GLU A 105 9.49 1.59 5.48
CA GLU A 105 8.39 0.76 5.95
C GLU A 105 7.51 1.56 6.93
N THR A 106 6.48 2.23 6.42
CA THR A 106 5.65 3.16 7.19
C THR A 106 4.68 2.49 8.16
N ILE A 107 4.39 1.21 7.97
CA ILE A 107 3.62 0.35 8.88
C ILE A 107 4.41 -0.96 9.04
N PRO A 108 5.22 -1.10 10.08
CA PRO A 108 6.09 -2.27 10.27
C PRO A 108 5.32 -3.60 10.23
N ASN A 109 5.84 -4.57 9.50
CA ASN A 109 5.28 -5.91 9.34
C ASN A 109 3.84 -5.97 8.81
N PHE A 110 3.34 -4.92 8.15
CA PHE A 110 1.93 -4.86 7.73
C PHE A 110 1.52 -6.03 6.84
N HIS A 111 2.36 -6.44 5.90
CA HIS A 111 2.15 -7.58 4.99
C HIS A 111 3.07 -8.78 5.30
N ASN A 112 3.68 -8.84 6.47
CA ASN A 112 4.50 -9.97 6.89
C ASN A 112 3.63 -11.12 7.38
N SER A 113 3.38 -12.10 6.53
CA SER A 113 2.52 -13.25 6.84
C SER A 113 3.05 -14.09 8.01
N VAL A 114 4.37 -14.16 8.23
CA VAL A 114 4.96 -14.86 9.38
C VAL A 114 4.62 -14.14 10.68
N SER A 115 4.77 -12.82 10.71
CA SER A 115 4.37 -12.00 11.86
C SER A 115 2.88 -12.16 12.15
N ARG A 116 2.04 -12.05 11.12
CA ARG A 116 0.58 -12.23 11.26
C ARG A 116 0.19 -13.60 11.80
N MET A 117 0.86 -14.66 11.34
CA MET A 117 0.62 -16.01 11.85
C MET A 117 1.04 -16.15 13.33
N ASN A 118 2.12 -15.49 13.74
CA ASN A 118 2.54 -15.49 15.14
C ASN A 118 1.54 -14.72 16.03
N ASP A 119 1.06 -13.56 15.56
CA ASP A 119 0.02 -12.77 16.24
C ASP A 119 -1.29 -13.59 16.37
N PHE A 120 -1.67 -14.31 15.30
CA PHE A 120 -2.83 -15.20 15.32
C PHE A 120 -2.68 -16.31 16.35
N LYS A 121 -1.53 -17.02 16.39
CA LYS A 121 -1.26 -18.06 17.40
C LYS A 121 -1.33 -17.52 18.81
N ALA A 122 -0.80 -16.32 19.04
CA ALA A 122 -0.84 -15.67 20.34
C ALA A 122 -2.28 -15.32 20.74
N ALA A 123 -3.07 -14.77 19.82
CA ALA A 123 -4.48 -14.42 20.05
C ALA A 123 -5.34 -15.66 20.36
N VAL A 124 -5.14 -16.76 19.61
CA VAL A 124 -5.82 -18.04 19.88
C VAL A 124 -5.47 -18.59 21.25
N LYS A 125 -4.18 -18.55 21.64
CA LYS A 125 -3.73 -19.01 22.95
C LYS A 125 -4.28 -18.16 24.10
N GLU A 126 -4.36 -16.86 23.90
CA GLU A 126 -4.86 -15.93 24.93
C GLU A 126 -6.38 -16.00 25.09
N ASP A 127 -7.10 -16.20 23.97
CA ASP A 127 -8.56 -16.33 23.89
C ASP A 127 -9.33 -15.38 24.83
N LYS A 128 -8.99 -14.09 24.81
CA LYS A 128 -9.51 -13.05 25.72
C LYS A 128 -11.04 -13.05 25.89
N LEU A 129 -11.76 -13.47 24.87
CA LEU A 129 -13.22 -13.41 24.80
C LEU A 129 -13.87 -14.79 24.84
N GLY A 130 -13.10 -15.89 25.01
CA GLY A 130 -13.59 -17.26 25.06
C GLY A 130 -14.22 -17.75 23.75
N ARG A 131 -13.83 -17.18 22.57
CA ARG A 131 -14.42 -17.51 21.26
C ARG A 131 -13.70 -18.61 20.51
N ALA A 132 -12.48 -18.95 20.90
CA ALA A 132 -11.66 -19.92 20.17
C ALA A 132 -12.29 -21.33 20.18
N ALA A 133 -13.02 -21.70 21.22
CA ALA A 133 -13.67 -23.01 21.30
C ALA A 133 -14.72 -23.25 20.20
N GLU A 134 -15.41 -22.19 19.77
CA GLU A 134 -16.46 -22.26 18.74
C GLU A 134 -15.88 -22.24 17.30
N LEU A 135 -14.58 -21.90 17.14
CA LEU A 135 -13.92 -21.69 15.85
C LEU A 135 -12.77 -22.68 15.61
N GLN A 136 -12.79 -23.83 16.27
CA GLN A 136 -11.69 -24.82 16.18
C GLN A 136 -11.40 -25.28 14.73
N PRO A 137 -12.39 -25.58 13.87
CA PRO A 137 -12.12 -25.98 12.49
C PRO A 137 -11.40 -24.87 11.68
N GLU A 138 -11.81 -23.61 11.85
CA GLU A 138 -11.21 -22.45 11.17
C GLU A 138 -9.78 -22.18 11.69
N ILE A 139 -9.57 -22.31 12.99
CA ILE A 139 -8.27 -22.18 13.64
C ILE A 139 -7.31 -23.26 13.12
N GLU A 140 -7.72 -24.52 13.11
CA GLU A 140 -6.92 -25.64 12.60
C GLU A 140 -6.60 -25.45 11.11
N PHE A 141 -7.58 -25.03 10.30
CA PHE A 141 -7.35 -24.72 8.92
C PHE A 141 -6.30 -23.60 8.76
N ALA A 142 -6.43 -22.49 9.48
CA ALA A 142 -5.47 -21.39 9.42
C ALA A 142 -4.06 -21.84 9.84
N LEU A 143 -3.94 -22.58 10.94
CA LEU A 143 -2.67 -23.12 11.44
C LEU A 143 -2.03 -24.09 10.45
N SER A 144 -2.81 -24.90 9.72
CA SER A 144 -2.32 -25.80 8.68
C SER A 144 -1.62 -25.05 7.53
N LYS A 145 -1.91 -23.74 7.34
CA LYS A 145 -1.30 -22.89 6.32
C LYS A 145 -0.03 -22.17 6.80
N ALA A 146 0.34 -22.32 8.08
CA ALA A 146 1.55 -21.69 8.64
C ALA A 146 2.83 -21.93 7.81
N PRO A 147 3.08 -23.14 7.22
CA PRO A 147 4.26 -23.34 6.36
C PRO A 147 4.30 -22.48 5.09
N LEU A 148 3.15 -21.97 4.64
CA LEU A 148 3.08 -21.10 3.46
C LEU A 148 3.45 -19.65 3.77
N CYS A 149 3.40 -19.24 5.04
CA CYS A 149 3.60 -17.85 5.44
C CYS A 149 5.01 -17.35 5.16
N SER A 150 6.03 -18.20 5.22
CA SER A 150 7.42 -17.83 4.95
C SER A 150 7.80 -17.88 3.47
N TYR A 151 6.95 -18.43 2.60
CA TYR A 151 7.31 -18.72 1.22
C TYR A 151 7.93 -17.55 0.46
N ILE A 152 7.32 -16.38 0.52
CA ILE A 152 7.83 -15.17 -0.16
C ILE A 152 9.12 -14.68 0.51
N ILE A 153 9.16 -14.65 1.85
CA ILE A 153 10.32 -14.20 2.63
C ILE A 153 11.53 -15.09 2.33
N ASP A 154 11.35 -16.41 2.30
CA ASP A 154 12.41 -17.36 2.00
C ASP A 154 12.94 -17.16 0.56
N ARG A 155 12.07 -16.85 -0.40
CA ARG A 155 12.46 -16.59 -1.79
C ARG A 155 13.17 -15.26 -1.99
N LEU A 156 12.86 -14.26 -1.19
CA LEU A 156 13.61 -13.01 -1.13
C LEU A 156 15.00 -13.25 -0.52
N ALA A 157 15.06 -14.02 0.58
CA ALA A 157 16.32 -14.31 1.27
C ALA A 157 17.30 -15.14 0.43
N ASP A 158 16.81 -16.09 -0.37
CA ASP A 158 17.63 -16.93 -1.25
C ASP A 158 17.87 -16.32 -2.65
N GLY A 159 17.39 -15.09 -2.89
CA GLY A 159 17.62 -14.32 -4.11
C GLY A 159 16.77 -14.76 -5.31
N ARG A 160 15.84 -15.70 -5.14
CA ARG A 160 14.93 -16.14 -6.22
C ARG A 160 13.86 -15.09 -6.55
N PHE A 161 13.47 -14.27 -5.58
CA PHE A 161 12.61 -13.12 -5.78
C PHE A 161 13.41 -11.83 -5.57
N LYS A 162 13.04 -10.81 -6.32
CA LYS A 162 13.57 -9.46 -6.14
C LYS A 162 12.56 -8.59 -5.41
N LEU A 163 13.06 -7.70 -4.57
CA LEU A 163 12.23 -6.67 -3.97
C LEU A 163 11.73 -5.75 -5.08
N CYS A 164 10.44 -5.45 -5.08
CA CYS A 164 9.81 -4.51 -6.01
C CYS A 164 8.72 -3.72 -5.30
N VAL A 165 8.37 -2.58 -5.90
CA VAL A 165 7.28 -1.74 -5.38
C VAL A 165 5.95 -2.27 -5.88
N THR A 166 5.02 -2.48 -4.94
CA THR A 166 3.66 -2.93 -5.25
C THR A 166 2.64 -2.09 -4.49
N HIS A 167 1.42 -2.03 -4.97
CA HIS A 167 0.35 -1.29 -4.30
C HIS A 167 -0.14 -1.97 -3.02
N ASN A 168 -0.11 -3.30 -2.97
CA ASN A 168 -0.52 -4.18 -1.85
C ASN A 168 -1.97 -4.05 -1.33
N ASP A 169 -2.78 -3.19 -1.89
CA ASP A 169 -4.19 -3.01 -1.51
C ASP A 169 -5.01 -2.57 -2.74
N THR A 170 -4.98 -3.39 -3.78
CA THR A 170 -5.70 -3.13 -5.03
C THR A 170 -7.20 -3.34 -4.84
N LYS A 171 -7.97 -2.26 -4.99
CA LYS A 171 -9.43 -2.25 -4.91
C LYS A 171 -10.03 -1.64 -6.15
N LEU A 172 -11.29 -1.97 -6.42
CA LEU A 172 -12.05 -1.42 -7.55
C LEU A 172 -12.61 -0.02 -7.33
N ASN A 173 -12.59 0.45 -6.10
CA ASN A 173 -13.12 1.76 -5.70
C ASN A 173 -12.02 2.78 -5.44
#